data_d5ba51744e9340d3a370cff7023a2be9
#
_entry.id   d5ba51744e9340d3a370cff7023a2be9
#
_cell.length_a   1.000
_cell.length_b   1.000
_cell.length_c   1.000
_cell.angle_alpha   90.00
_cell.angle_beta   90.00
_cell.angle_gamma   90.00
#
_symmetry.space_group_name_H-M   'P 1'
#
loop_
_entity.id
_entity.type
_entity.pdbx_description
1 polymer ?
#
loop_
_entity_poly.entity_id
_entity_poly.type
_entity_poly.pdbx_seq_one_letter_code
_entity_poly.pdbx_strand_id
1 'polypeptide(L)'
;MARRRRWAASGRLPPAIAARFTLAEQAVLAVVAVEVAKRGDCRLAVGHIAAIAGVSETMVRNAIREARTHGLVTVEERRLARFRNDTNVVCIVLRDWIAWLRLARTVERPAVGQTGGGCRSPQGTNTPAFHPVNLVGWRGQRGCREVEIKTNGRASSGT
;
A
#
# COMPACT_ATOMS: atom_id res chain seq x y z
N MET A 1 0.48 -18.10 4.93
CA MET A 1 0.71 -17.66 3.52
C MET A 1 0.26 -16.21 3.26
N ALA A 2 -0.91 -15.77 3.73
CA ALA A 2 -1.45 -14.42 3.46
C ALA A 2 -0.56 -13.26 3.95
N ARG A 3 0.02 -13.37 5.15
CA ARG A 3 0.89 -12.33 5.74
C ARG A 3 2.12 -12.04 4.90
N ARG A 4 2.84 -13.08 4.48
CA ARG A 4 4.01 -12.96 3.61
C ARG A 4 3.70 -12.28 2.28
N ARG A 5 2.59 -12.68 1.60
CA ARG A 5 2.16 -12.05 0.35
C ARG A 5 1.83 -10.56 0.54
N ARG A 6 1.14 -10.21 1.61
CA ARG A 6 0.81 -8.83 1.93
C ARG A 6 2.05 -7.96 2.13
N TRP A 7 3.05 -8.45 2.84
CA TRP A 7 4.29 -7.73 3.03
C TRP A 7 5.10 -7.59 1.75
N ALA A 8 5.22 -8.65 0.95
CA ALA A 8 5.91 -8.58 -0.34
C ALA A 8 5.23 -7.60 -1.31
N ALA A 9 3.89 -7.56 -1.33
CA ALA A 9 3.12 -6.65 -2.17
C ALA A 9 2.98 -5.21 -1.60
N SER A 10 3.63 -4.90 -0.48
CA SER A 10 3.48 -3.60 0.19
C SER A 10 4.08 -2.40 -0.54
N GLY A 11 4.79 -2.61 -1.64
CA GLY A 11 5.44 -1.55 -2.41
C GLY A 11 6.62 -0.86 -1.70
N ARG A 12 7.13 -1.44 -0.61
CA ARG A 12 8.25 -0.88 0.15
C ARG A 12 9.61 -1.12 -0.50
N LEU A 13 9.68 -2.05 -1.45
CA LEU A 13 10.87 -2.30 -2.25
C LEU A 13 10.69 -1.70 -3.64
N PRO A 14 11.72 -1.02 -4.19
CA PRO A 14 11.73 -0.67 -5.60
C PRO A 14 11.62 -1.92 -6.48
N PRO A 15 10.92 -1.87 -7.62
CA PRO A 15 10.73 -3.04 -8.49
C PRO A 15 12.03 -3.70 -8.94
N ALA A 16 13.05 -2.89 -9.22
CA ALA A 16 14.38 -3.36 -9.63
C ALA A 16 15.07 -4.20 -8.54
N ILE A 17 14.83 -3.88 -7.26
CA ILE A 17 15.34 -4.66 -6.13
C ILE A 17 14.46 -5.88 -5.93
N ALA A 18 13.14 -5.71 -5.92
CA ALA A 18 12.19 -6.80 -5.69
C ALA A 18 12.39 -7.97 -6.66
N ALA A 19 12.73 -7.71 -7.92
CA ALA A 19 12.97 -8.73 -8.94
C ALA A 19 14.13 -9.70 -8.60
N ARG A 20 15.04 -9.32 -7.70
CA ARG A 20 16.21 -10.13 -7.31
C ARG A 20 15.92 -11.08 -6.14
N PHE A 21 14.84 -10.87 -5.43
CA PHE A 21 14.54 -11.58 -4.19
C PHE A 21 13.28 -12.44 -4.33
N THR A 22 13.27 -13.55 -3.64
CA THR A 22 12.08 -14.40 -3.52
C THR A 22 10.99 -13.67 -2.72
N LEU A 23 9.74 -14.10 -2.87
CA LEU A 23 8.60 -13.53 -2.15
C LEU A 23 8.78 -13.50 -0.62
N ALA A 24 9.49 -14.49 -0.07
CA ALA A 24 9.77 -14.56 1.36
C ALA A 24 10.80 -13.51 1.79
N GLU A 25 11.84 -13.34 1.01
CA GLU A 25 12.88 -12.33 1.24
C GLU A 25 12.33 -10.91 1.05
N GLN A 26 11.50 -10.69 0.03
CA GLN A 26 10.80 -9.42 -0.17
C GLN A 26 9.96 -9.06 1.05
N ALA A 27 9.24 -10.02 1.65
CA ALA A 27 8.46 -9.77 2.85
C ALA A 27 9.34 -9.35 4.04
N VAL A 28 10.50 -10.00 4.22
CA VAL A 28 11.47 -9.63 5.28
C VAL A 28 12.02 -8.22 5.05
N LEU A 29 12.49 -7.94 3.84
CA LEU A 29 13.06 -6.65 3.49
C LEU A 29 12.02 -5.52 3.59
N ALA A 30 10.76 -5.80 3.29
CA ALA A 30 9.67 -4.83 3.47
C ALA A 30 9.44 -4.48 4.95
N VAL A 31 9.54 -5.45 5.87
CA VAL A 31 9.47 -5.19 7.33
C VAL A 31 10.64 -4.33 7.77
N VAL A 32 11.86 -4.68 7.36
CA VAL A 32 13.07 -3.88 7.65
C VAL A 32 12.91 -2.46 7.12
N ALA A 33 12.42 -2.29 5.89
CA ALA A 33 12.20 -0.99 5.27
C ALA A 33 11.23 -0.10 6.06
N VAL A 34 10.15 -0.68 6.61
CA VAL A 34 9.19 0.06 7.45
C VAL A 34 9.85 0.57 8.73
N GLU A 35 10.65 -0.26 9.40
CA GLU A 35 11.35 0.15 10.63
C GLU A 35 12.41 1.22 10.34
N VAL A 36 13.20 1.03 9.28
CA VAL A 36 14.19 2.03 8.84
C VAL A 36 13.50 3.35 8.45
N ALA A 37 12.36 3.30 7.78
CA ALA A 37 11.60 4.51 7.45
C ALA A 37 11.09 5.25 8.70
N LYS A 38 10.80 4.55 9.79
CA LYS A 38 10.31 5.14 11.05
C LYS A 38 11.44 5.71 11.91
N ARG A 39 12.53 4.97 12.05
CA ARG A 39 13.57 5.21 13.06
C ARG A 39 14.95 5.54 12.47
N GLY A 40 15.15 5.31 11.17
CA GLY A 40 16.45 5.42 10.51
C GLY A 40 17.23 4.09 10.49
N ASP A 41 16.95 3.19 11.42
CA ASP A 41 17.56 1.86 11.52
C ASP A 41 16.52 0.80 11.92
N CYS A 42 16.87 -0.47 11.73
CA CYS A 42 16.06 -1.60 12.19
C CYS A 42 16.84 -2.38 13.26
N ARG A 43 16.30 -2.39 14.48
CA ARG A 43 16.85 -3.10 15.66
C ARG A 43 15.99 -4.26 16.11
N LEU A 44 15.11 -4.75 15.24
CA LEU A 44 14.21 -5.84 15.57
C LEU A 44 14.99 -7.16 15.67
N ALA A 45 14.64 -7.98 16.66
CA ALA A 45 15.14 -9.35 16.76
C ALA A 45 14.69 -10.17 15.55
N VAL A 46 15.52 -11.11 15.12
CA VAL A 46 15.24 -12.00 13.97
C VAL A 46 13.89 -12.71 14.10
N GLY A 47 13.60 -13.24 15.32
CA GLY A 47 12.30 -13.87 15.59
C GLY A 47 11.13 -12.93 15.48
N HIS A 48 11.28 -11.65 15.84
CA HIS A 48 10.23 -10.64 15.69
C HIS A 48 9.96 -10.33 14.22
N ILE A 49 11.02 -10.12 13.43
CA ILE A 49 10.88 -9.93 11.97
C ILE A 49 10.20 -11.16 11.34
N ALA A 50 10.59 -12.37 11.74
CA ALA A 50 9.99 -13.62 11.27
C ALA A 50 8.48 -13.69 11.55
N ALA A 51 8.08 -13.33 12.77
CA ALA A 51 6.67 -13.29 13.18
C ALA A 51 5.85 -12.26 12.39
N ILE A 52 6.39 -11.06 12.17
CA ILE A 52 5.72 -9.99 11.40
C ILE A 52 5.60 -10.38 9.93
N ALA A 53 6.68 -10.82 9.29
CA ALA A 53 6.73 -11.19 7.88
C ALA A 53 5.96 -12.48 7.57
N GLY A 54 5.81 -13.37 8.57
CA GLY A 54 5.20 -14.69 8.40
C GLY A 54 6.12 -15.67 7.66
N VAL A 55 7.41 -15.66 8.03
CA VAL A 55 8.47 -16.54 7.52
C VAL A 55 9.24 -17.17 8.68
N SER A 56 10.13 -18.13 8.39
CA SER A 56 11.04 -18.71 9.41
C SER A 56 12.21 -17.77 9.70
N GLU A 57 12.81 -17.91 10.88
CA GLU A 57 14.01 -17.15 11.25
C GLU A 57 15.18 -17.40 10.30
N THR A 58 15.31 -18.64 9.81
CA THR A 58 16.34 -18.98 8.83
C THR A 58 16.18 -18.17 7.54
N MET A 59 14.93 -17.99 7.07
CA MET A 59 14.67 -17.12 5.92
C MET A 59 15.02 -15.66 6.20
N VAL A 60 14.76 -15.17 7.41
CA VAL A 60 15.17 -13.80 7.80
C VAL A 60 16.69 -13.65 7.72
N ARG A 61 17.43 -14.60 8.30
CA ARG A 61 18.92 -14.58 8.25
C ARG A 61 19.44 -14.64 6.82
N ASN A 62 18.85 -15.48 5.97
CA ASN A 62 19.23 -15.59 4.56
C ASN A 62 18.90 -14.29 3.81
N ALA A 63 17.71 -13.73 3.96
CA ALA A 63 17.31 -12.47 3.32
C ALA A 63 18.25 -11.31 3.68
N ILE A 64 18.61 -11.18 4.96
CA ILE A 64 19.54 -10.12 5.40
C ILE A 64 20.95 -10.37 4.84
N ARG A 65 21.42 -11.62 4.79
CA ARG A 65 22.71 -11.97 4.24
C ARG A 65 22.76 -11.66 2.74
N GLU A 66 21.74 -12.05 2.00
CA GLU A 66 21.61 -11.78 0.57
C GLU A 66 21.56 -10.27 0.28
N ALA A 67 20.75 -9.52 1.03
CA ALA A 67 20.68 -8.07 0.90
C ALA A 67 22.03 -7.39 1.22
N ARG A 68 22.81 -7.93 2.18
CA ARG A 68 24.17 -7.46 2.47
C ARG A 68 25.13 -7.77 1.34
N THR A 69 25.08 -8.97 0.75
CA THR A 69 25.90 -9.35 -0.41
C THR A 69 25.66 -8.45 -1.61
N HIS A 70 24.42 -8.03 -1.81
CA HIS A 70 24.06 -7.06 -2.85
C HIS A 70 24.36 -5.58 -2.49
N GLY A 71 24.92 -5.31 -1.32
CA GLY A 71 25.23 -3.95 -0.88
C GLY A 71 24.01 -3.07 -0.60
N LEU A 72 22.84 -3.67 -0.37
CA LEU A 72 21.60 -2.94 -0.09
C LEU A 72 21.52 -2.49 1.37
N VAL A 73 22.04 -3.31 2.28
CA VAL A 73 22.00 -3.08 3.71
C VAL A 73 23.37 -3.32 4.35
N THR A 74 23.61 -2.62 5.46
CA THR A 74 24.71 -2.92 6.38
C THR A 74 24.13 -3.51 7.65
N VAL A 75 24.86 -4.43 8.25
CA VAL A 75 24.51 -5.08 9.51
C VAL A 75 25.63 -4.83 10.50
N GLU A 76 25.29 -4.14 11.58
CA GLU A 76 26.21 -3.89 12.68
C GLU A 76 25.83 -4.77 13.87
N GLU A 77 26.81 -5.55 14.34
CA GLU A 77 26.64 -6.42 15.50
C GLU A 77 26.94 -5.64 16.78
N ARG A 78 25.98 -5.62 17.70
CA ARG A 78 26.10 -4.93 18.97
C ARG A 78 26.45 -5.93 20.08
N ARG A 79 27.71 -5.94 20.48
CA ARG A 79 28.17 -6.70 21.65
C ARG A 79 28.07 -5.85 22.89
N LEU A 80 27.22 -6.24 23.84
CA LEU A 80 27.09 -5.54 25.13
C LEU A 80 28.08 -6.06 26.18
N ALA A 81 28.37 -7.36 26.18
CA ALA A 81 29.30 -8.00 27.11
C ALA A 81 29.87 -9.29 26.50
N ARG A 82 30.86 -9.89 27.18
CA ARG A 82 31.56 -11.09 26.73
C ARG A 82 30.63 -12.26 26.30
N PHE A 83 29.43 -12.33 26.88
CA PHE A 83 28.46 -13.40 26.61
C PHE A 83 27.04 -12.88 26.29
N ARG A 84 26.89 -11.58 26.05
CA ARG A 84 25.58 -10.97 25.72
C ARG A 84 25.70 -10.14 24.46
N ASN A 85 25.02 -10.58 23.41
CA ASN A 85 24.83 -9.80 22.20
C ASN A 85 23.42 -9.17 22.24
N ASP A 86 23.34 -7.93 21.87
CA ASP A 86 22.08 -7.25 21.61
C ASP A 86 21.62 -7.54 20.18
N THR A 87 20.43 -7.12 19.82
CA THR A 87 19.92 -7.24 18.45
C THR A 87 20.80 -6.45 17.48
N ASN A 88 21.08 -7.05 16.33
CA ASN A 88 21.85 -6.40 15.28
C ASN A 88 21.12 -5.18 14.76
N VAL A 89 21.87 -4.15 14.40
CA VAL A 89 21.35 -2.97 13.75
C VAL A 89 21.47 -3.14 12.24
N VAL A 90 20.34 -3.11 11.54
CA VAL A 90 20.30 -3.19 10.08
C VAL A 90 19.96 -1.81 9.51
N CYS A 91 20.86 -1.29 8.68
CA CYS A 91 20.69 0.01 8.02
C CYS A 91 20.62 -0.20 6.50
N ILE A 92 19.72 0.53 5.84
CA ILE A 92 19.65 0.58 4.38
C ILE A 92 20.68 1.60 3.88
N VAL A 93 21.57 1.19 2.99
CA VAL A 93 22.65 2.02 2.45
C VAL A 93 22.34 2.52 1.05
N LEU A 94 21.58 1.74 0.28
CA LEU A 94 21.26 2.09 -1.11
C LEU A 94 20.40 3.36 -1.18
N ARG A 95 20.95 4.41 -1.81
CA ARG A 95 20.29 5.73 -1.93
C ARG A 95 18.95 5.67 -2.65
N ASP A 96 18.87 4.88 -3.71
CA ASP A 96 17.64 4.72 -4.50
C ASP A 96 16.50 4.11 -3.67
N TRP A 97 16.84 3.15 -2.82
CA TRP A 97 15.85 2.56 -1.92
C TRP A 97 15.39 3.55 -0.84
N ILE A 98 16.31 4.31 -0.28
CA ILE A 98 15.96 5.37 0.69
C ILE A 98 15.07 6.44 0.04
N ALA A 99 15.38 6.86 -1.19
CA ALA A 99 14.56 7.81 -1.95
C ALA A 99 13.15 7.24 -2.20
N TRP A 100 13.07 5.97 -2.60
CA TRP A 100 11.79 5.26 -2.78
C TRP A 100 10.93 5.25 -1.52
N LEU A 101 11.53 4.96 -0.36
CA LEU A 101 10.82 4.95 0.93
C LEU A 101 10.34 6.35 1.34
N ARG A 102 11.06 7.40 0.98
CA ARG A 102 10.62 8.79 1.22
C ARG A 102 9.39 9.14 0.39
N LEU A 103 9.36 8.74 -0.89
CA LEU A 103 8.21 8.92 -1.76
C LEU A 103 6.98 8.18 -1.24
N ALA A 104 7.14 6.92 -0.86
CA ALA A 104 6.05 6.12 -0.29
C ALA A 104 5.46 6.76 0.98
N ARG A 105 6.29 7.40 1.81
CA ARG A 105 5.87 8.11 3.02
C ARG A 105 5.04 9.37 2.73
N THR A 106 5.35 10.06 1.63
CA THR A 106 4.60 11.26 1.22
C THR A 106 3.19 10.91 0.78
N VAL A 107 3.03 9.78 0.11
CA VAL A 107 1.71 9.30 -0.37
C VAL A 107 0.83 8.82 0.80
N GLU A 108 1.42 8.26 1.86
CA GLU A 108 0.67 7.79 3.04
C GLU A 108 0.27 8.91 4.03
N ARG A 109 0.83 10.11 3.90
CA ARG A 109 0.29 11.26 4.64
C ARG A 109 -0.99 11.67 3.93
N PRO A 110 -2.18 11.45 4.53
CA PRO A 110 -3.36 12.14 4.03
C PRO A 110 -3.00 13.62 4.04
N ALA A 111 -3.17 14.28 2.92
CA ALA A 111 -3.04 15.74 2.84
C ALA A 111 -4.12 16.31 3.76
N VAL A 112 -3.77 16.50 5.04
CA VAL A 112 -4.58 17.29 5.96
C VAL A 112 -4.52 18.70 5.38
N GLY A 113 -5.58 19.08 4.65
CA GLY A 113 -5.73 20.44 4.16
C GLY A 113 -5.78 20.66 2.66
N GLN A 114 -5.67 19.64 1.81
CA GLN A 114 -6.21 19.75 0.46
C GLN A 114 -7.62 19.15 0.45
N THR A 115 -8.54 19.82 1.14
CA THR A 115 -9.92 19.86 0.70
C THR A 115 -9.87 20.25 -0.76
N GLY A 116 -10.40 19.34 -1.58
CA GLY A 116 -10.40 19.42 -3.02
C GLY A 116 -10.67 20.81 -3.53
N GLY A 117 -10.17 21.09 -4.72
CA GLY A 117 -10.47 22.30 -5.42
C GLY A 117 -11.97 22.59 -5.33
N GLY A 118 -12.35 23.32 -4.32
CA GLY A 118 -13.62 23.99 -4.33
C GLY A 118 -13.57 24.85 -5.58
N CYS A 119 -14.46 24.61 -6.51
CA CYS A 119 -14.77 25.55 -7.55
C CYS A 119 -14.91 26.88 -6.84
N ARG A 120 -13.96 27.76 -7.03
CA ARG A 120 -14.14 29.16 -6.66
C ARG A 120 -15.48 29.55 -7.28
N SER A 121 -16.46 29.86 -6.47
CA SER A 121 -17.70 30.46 -6.95
C SER A 121 -17.28 31.51 -7.96
N PRO A 122 -17.76 31.49 -9.20
CA PRO A 122 -17.43 32.52 -10.17
C PRO A 122 -17.96 33.82 -9.60
N GLN A 123 -17.08 34.59 -8.98
CA GLN A 123 -17.40 35.99 -8.71
C GLN A 123 -17.63 36.64 -10.06
N GLY A 124 -18.91 36.95 -10.33
CA GLY A 124 -19.30 37.98 -11.27
C GLY A 124 -18.66 37.91 -12.64
N THR A 125 -18.91 36.84 -13.40
CA THR A 125 -19.00 37.07 -14.84
C THR A 125 -20.30 37.82 -15.06
N ASN A 126 -20.22 39.04 -15.61
CA ASN A 126 -21.37 39.80 -16.14
C ASN A 126 -21.99 39.04 -17.32
N THR A 127 -22.59 37.91 -17.01
CA THR A 127 -23.47 37.22 -17.94
C THR A 127 -24.84 37.88 -17.79
N PRO A 128 -25.37 38.54 -18.83
CA PRO A 128 -26.68 39.15 -18.74
C PRO A 128 -27.69 38.06 -18.35
N ALA A 129 -28.58 38.44 -17.42
CA ALA A 129 -29.61 37.57 -16.92
C ALA A 129 -30.33 36.86 -18.08
N PHE A 130 -30.30 35.54 -18.03
CA PHE A 130 -31.08 34.73 -18.95
C PHE A 130 -32.53 35.10 -18.84
N HIS A 131 -33.12 35.56 -19.93
CA HIS A 131 -34.57 35.69 -20.04
C HIS A 131 -35.20 34.33 -19.73
N PRO A 132 -36.26 34.25 -18.94
CA PRO A 132 -36.94 33.02 -18.65
C PRO A 132 -37.49 32.46 -19.97
N VAL A 133 -36.82 31.44 -20.50
CA VAL A 133 -37.39 30.68 -21.59
C VAL A 133 -38.67 30.04 -21.11
N ASN A 134 -39.72 30.35 -21.83
CA ASN A 134 -41.08 29.90 -21.66
C ASN A 134 -41.17 28.44 -21.24
N LEU A 135 -41.60 28.18 -20.03
CA LEU A 135 -41.76 26.85 -19.41
C LEU A 135 -43.10 26.19 -19.86
N VAL A 136 -43.54 26.49 -21.07
CA VAL A 136 -44.70 25.85 -21.69
C VAL A 136 -44.20 24.93 -22.79
N GLY A 137 -43.95 23.66 -22.44
CA GLY A 137 -43.69 22.71 -23.50
C GLY A 137 -42.92 21.44 -23.16
N TRP A 138 -42.41 21.28 -21.95
CA TRP A 138 -41.77 20.02 -21.57
C TRP A 138 -42.58 19.20 -20.57
N ARG A 139 -43.77 18.78 -21.04
CA ARG A 139 -44.47 17.65 -20.46
C ARG A 139 -43.93 16.40 -21.12
N GLY A 140 -42.62 16.11 -20.83
CA GLY A 140 -41.91 15.00 -21.37
C GLY A 140 -42.12 13.79 -20.46
N GLN A 141 -42.68 12.84 -21.03
CA GLN A 141 -42.59 11.40 -20.95
C GLN A 141 -41.66 10.86 -19.86
N ARG A 142 -42.27 10.47 -18.76
CA ARG A 142 -41.74 9.51 -17.82
C ARG A 142 -41.80 8.12 -18.45
N GLY A 143 -40.70 7.70 -19.05
CA GLY A 143 -40.50 6.33 -19.51
C GLY A 143 -39.68 5.54 -18.52
N CYS A 144 -40.21 5.24 -17.35
CA CYS A 144 -39.74 4.10 -16.59
C CYS A 144 -40.37 2.87 -17.22
N ARG A 145 -39.60 2.11 -17.97
CA ARG A 145 -40.00 0.76 -18.37
C ARG A 145 -39.89 -0.14 -17.16
N GLU A 146 -41.01 -0.48 -16.61
CA GLU A 146 -41.19 -1.56 -15.67
C GLU A 146 -40.82 -2.85 -16.37
N VAL A 147 -39.78 -3.54 -15.87
CA VAL A 147 -39.38 -4.86 -16.36
C VAL A 147 -40.26 -5.86 -15.63
N GLU A 148 -41.30 -6.32 -16.31
CA GLU A 148 -42.14 -7.44 -15.87
C GLU A 148 -41.30 -8.71 -15.80
N ILE A 149 -41.06 -9.20 -14.58
CA ILE A 149 -40.48 -10.52 -14.34
C ILE A 149 -41.60 -11.54 -14.51
N LYS A 150 -41.68 -12.21 -15.65
CA LYS A 150 -42.52 -13.37 -15.85
C LYS A 150 -41.98 -14.54 -15.05
N THR A 151 -42.61 -14.82 -13.95
CA THR A 151 -42.45 -16.10 -13.24
C THR A 151 -43.19 -17.19 -14.00
N ASN A 152 -42.45 -18.02 -14.72
CA ASN A 152 -43.01 -19.25 -15.30
C ASN A 152 -43.28 -20.29 -14.17
N GLY A 153 -44.52 -20.32 -13.74
CA GLY A 153 -45.07 -21.42 -12.95
C GLY A 153 -45.20 -22.68 -13.79
N ARG A 154 -44.36 -23.66 -13.54
CA ARG A 154 -44.46 -24.99 -14.13
C ARG A 154 -45.37 -25.82 -13.22
N ALA A 155 -46.64 -25.94 -13.57
CA ALA A 155 -47.52 -26.89 -12.98
C ALA A 155 -47.19 -28.27 -13.53
N SER A 156 -46.85 -29.22 -12.65
CA SER A 156 -46.77 -30.63 -12.92
C SER A 156 -48.05 -31.30 -12.44
N SER A 157 -48.92 -31.68 -13.35
CA SER A 157 -50.06 -32.56 -13.05
C SER A 157 -49.64 -33.98 -13.39
N GLY A 158 -49.81 -34.85 -12.36
CA GLY A 158 -49.59 -36.26 -12.46
C GLY A 158 -50.73 -37.04 -13.19
N THR A 159 -50.40 -38.21 -13.59
CA THR A 159 -51.22 -39.44 -13.50
C THR A 159 -50.27 -40.61 -13.50
#